data_ff568d87e11da057f39c7eaf75ebe212
#
_entry.id   ff568d87e11da057f39c7eaf75ebe212
#
_cell.length_a   1.000
_cell.length_b   1.000
_cell.length_c   1.000
_cell.angle_alpha   90.00
_cell.angle_beta   90.00
_cell.angle_gamma   90.00
#
_symmetry.space_group_name_H-M   'P 1'
#
loop_
_entity.id
_entity.type
_entity.pdbx_description
1 polymer ?
#
loop_
_entity_poly.entity_id
_entity_poly.type
_entity_poly.pdbx_seq_one_letter_code
_entity_poly.pdbx_strand_id
1 'polypeptide(L)'
;MGGNVTAITKSGKETRAEKVQLKEIGRANFIKKVEATLKVLNNGFYKKFGRKIWEDESQIDDAYVFNGSTSFVMNTDYSDDDILPYKSSVGDVDLTVPEEDKEDIWVYLDSIEDTEIMHGVYYMGSNKPTIQSIGSQINTVFAMTFADKVVNVQMDFEFLPFENGRATTWAKFSHSSAYEDALEGIKAVAHKYLLRALVGASSQRDDILIATSKSTYDNYKISSSKANINPRMLKFSVDKGLRIAYEPLLDPNGDIVMKDDKFIYKEIPTSSSNFITDLNRIYKLVFKRPRANPSDIKLMNSFVSLLKLCKKHLDKETLERTHERFIELLWGLKPQRAQELEVQNPDLDKEIKVKAYQKFVKELGLTDKSKQFIKQYYSDYGQRGKSRILEMSFLEFLEERGF
;
A
#
# COMPACT_ATOMS: atom_id res chain seq x y z
N MET A 1 10.02 -5.94 -1.57
CA MET A 1 11.22 -6.65 -2.07
C MET A 1 12.40 -5.72 -1.87
N GLY A 2 12.99 -5.74 -0.71
CA GLY A 2 14.01 -4.79 -0.34
C GLY A 2 15.40 -5.41 -0.38
N GLY A 3 16.43 -4.57 -0.59
CA GLY A 3 17.83 -4.90 -0.36
C GLY A 3 18.56 -5.58 -1.52
N ASN A 4 18.11 -5.45 -2.75
CA ASN A 4 18.81 -5.95 -3.95
C ASN A 4 18.90 -4.93 -5.08
N VAL A 5 18.70 -3.65 -4.76
CA VAL A 5 18.79 -2.57 -5.74
C VAL A 5 20.26 -2.36 -6.14
N THR A 6 20.50 -2.24 -7.43
CA THR A 6 21.79 -1.77 -7.95
C THR A 6 21.63 -0.31 -8.36
N ALA A 7 22.38 0.57 -7.74
CA ALA A 7 22.45 1.98 -8.11
C ALA A 7 23.59 2.16 -9.11
N ILE A 8 23.37 3.00 -10.12
CA ILE A 8 24.40 3.44 -11.07
C ILE A 8 24.65 4.90 -10.81
N THR A 9 25.88 5.23 -10.43
CA THR A 9 26.30 6.61 -10.15
C THR A 9 26.45 7.44 -11.43
N LYS A 10 26.59 8.75 -11.30
CA LYS A 10 26.89 9.66 -12.43
C LYS A 10 28.18 9.29 -13.15
N SER A 11 29.15 8.75 -12.41
CA SER A 11 30.42 8.24 -12.95
C SER A 11 30.30 6.88 -13.65
N GLY A 12 29.10 6.26 -13.66
CA GLY A 12 28.86 4.95 -14.25
C GLY A 12 29.27 3.78 -13.35
N LYS A 13 29.61 4.02 -12.09
CA LYS A 13 29.94 2.97 -11.13
C LYS A 13 28.67 2.29 -10.62
N GLU A 14 28.62 0.97 -10.71
CA GLU A 14 27.54 0.18 -10.11
C GLU A 14 27.82 -0.08 -8.63
N THR A 15 26.81 0.11 -7.81
CA THR A 15 26.82 -0.19 -6.38
C THR A 15 25.55 -0.96 -6.03
N ARG A 16 25.71 -2.13 -5.42
CA ARG A 16 24.61 -2.98 -5.03
C ARG A 16 24.28 -2.78 -3.56
N ALA A 17 22.99 -2.61 -3.26
CA ALA A 17 22.51 -2.62 -1.89
C ALA A 17 22.67 -4.02 -1.25
N GLU A 18 22.95 -4.04 0.04
CA GLU A 18 23.15 -5.24 0.84
C GLU A 18 22.07 -5.32 1.94
N LYS A 19 21.73 -6.55 2.33
CA LYS A 19 20.91 -6.75 3.51
C LYS A 19 21.73 -6.57 4.77
N VAL A 20 21.30 -5.67 5.63
CA VAL A 20 21.92 -5.45 6.93
C VAL A 20 21.51 -6.56 7.89
N GLN A 21 22.47 -7.34 8.39
CA GLN A 21 22.22 -8.42 9.34
C GLN A 21 22.17 -7.86 10.77
N LEU A 22 20.97 -7.72 11.34
CA LEU A 22 20.80 -7.10 12.65
C LEU A 22 21.46 -7.85 13.80
N LYS A 23 21.59 -9.19 13.67
CA LYS A 23 22.30 -10.01 14.65
C LYS A 23 23.81 -9.77 14.66
N GLU A 24 24.37 -9.37 13.53
CA GLU A 24 25.84 -9.13 13.40
C GLU A 24 26.20 -7.73 13.90
N ILE A 25 25.44 -6.71 13.48
CA ILE A 25 25.78 -5.31 13.79
C ILE A 25 25.13 -4.79 15.08
N GLY A 26 24.10 -5.47 15.60
CA GLY A 26 23.24 -5.02 16.69
C GLY A 26 22.14 -4.06 16.21
N ARG A 27 20.87 -4.35 16.56
CA ARG A 27 19.73 -3.50 16.18
C ARG A 27 19.89 -2.06 16.70
N ALA A 28 20.34 -1.87 17.93
CA ALA A 28 20.56 -0.52 18.50
C ALA A 28 21.59 0.29 17.71
N ASN A 29 22.67 -0.35 17.23
CA ASN A 29 23.66 0.31 16.37
C ASN A 29 23.07 0.68 15.01
N PHE A 30 22.22 -0.18 14.44
CA PHE A 30 21.49 0.10 13.20
C PHE A 30 20.58 1.32 13.36
N ILE A 31 19.75 1.35 14.40
CA ILE A 31 18.85 2.47 14.72
C ILE A 31 19.65 3.76 14.80
N LYS A 32 20.65 3.81 15.70
CA LYS A 32 21.48 4.99 15.93
C LYS A 32 22.15 5.49 14.62
N LYS A 33 22.60 4.59 13.77
CA LYS A 33 23.28 4.98 12.52
C LYS A 33 22.31 5.54 11.50
N VAL A 34 21.12 4.92 11.34
CA VAL A 34 20.09 5.42 10.44
C VAL A 34 19.61 6.81 10.89
N GLU A 35 19.27 6.98 12.16
CA GLU A 35 18.84 8.29 12.71
C GLU A 35 19.91 9.37 12.49
N ALA A 36 21.19 9.07 12.77
CA ALA A 36 22.29 10.00 12.53
C ALA A 36 22.39 10.39 11.05
N THR A 37 22.22 9.42 10.14
CA THR A 37 22.22 9.67 8.69
C THR A 37 21.08 10.58 8.29
N LEU A 38 19.86 10.34 8.80
CA LEU A 38 18.70 11.18 8.49
C LEU A 38 18.86 12.62 9.02
N LYS A 39 19.43 12.79 10.21
CA LYS A 39 19.74 14.13 10.76
C LYS A 39 20.77 14.87 9.91
N VAL A 40 21.80 14.16 9.38
CA VAL A 40 22.76 14.75 8.43
C VAL A 40 22.07 15.17 7.14
N LEU A 41 21.21 14.33 6.57
CA LEU A 41 20.41 14.65 5.38
C LEU A 41 19.51 15.85 5.62
N ASN A 42 18.79 15.89 6.74
CA ASN A 42 17.90 16.98 7.11
C ASN A 42 18.64 18.32 7.23
N ASN A 43 19.81 18.32 7.87
CA ASN A 43 20.67 19.49 7.99
C ASN A 43 21.27 19.94 6.63
N GLY A 44 21.66 18.99 5.78
CA GLY A 44 22.15 19.29 4.44
C GLY A 44 21.07 19.91 3.55
N PHE A 45 19.86 19.36 3.62
CA PHE A 45 18.69 19.91 2.93
C PHE A 45 18.39 21.33 3.41
N TYR A 46 18.40 21.56 4.73
CA TYR A 46 18.22 22.90 5.31
C TYR A 46 19.25 23.91 4.81
N LYS A 47 20.53 23.52 4.75
CA LYS A 47 21.58 24.40 4.23
C LYS A 47 21.35 24.81 2.77
N LYS A 48 20.75 23.92 1.97
CA LYS A 48 20.52 24.16 0.53
C LYS A 48 19.22 24.92 0.26
N PHE A 49 18.15 24.64 0.99
CA PHE A 49 16.80 25.16 0.70
C PHE A 49 16.20 26.05 1.80
N GLY A 50 16.88 26.23 2.93
CA GLY A 50 16.42 27.07 4.05
C GLY A 50 15.28 26.46 4.88
N ARG A 51 14.88 25.22 4.61
CA ARG A 51 13.87 24.45 5.33
C ARG A 51 14.29 23.00 5.48
N LYS A 52 13.71 22.27 6.42
CA LYS A 52 14.02 20.87 6.67
C LYS A 52 13.06 19.95 5.92
N ILE A 53 13.48 18.71 5.62
CA ILE A 53 12.59 17.66 5.13
C ILE A 53 11.60 17.28 6.25
N TRP A 54 12.12 17.09 7.46
CA TRP A 54 11.35 16.83 8.67
C TRP A 54 11.56 18.01 9.62
N GLU A 55 10.58 18.92 9.67
CA GLU A 55 10.68 20.14 10.50
C GLU A 55 10.86 19.82 11.98
N ASP A 56 10.14 18.83 12.48
CA ASP A 56 10.28 18.30 13.83
C ASP A 56 11.14 17.03 13.80
N GLU A 57 12.41 17.15 14.24
CA GLU A 57 13.36 16.05 14.27
C GLU A 57 12.97 14.92 15.24
N SER A 58 12.06 15.16 16.20
CA SER A 58 11.53 14.09 17.05
C SER A 58 10.84 12.99 16.23
N GLN A 59 10.33 13.30 15.03
CA GLN A 59 9.76 12.31 14.13
C GLN A 59 10.76 11.24 13.70
N ILE A 60 12.06 11.55 13.68
CA ILE A 60 13.14 10.61 13.41
C ILE A 60 13.36 9.71 14.62
N ASP A 61 13.48 10.34 15.81
CA ASP A 61 13.77 9.66 17.07
C ASP A 61 12.59 8.77 17.53
N ASP A 62 11.34 9.20 17.26
CA ASP A 62 10.10 8.46 17.55
C ASP A 62 9.75 7.42 16.45
N ALA A 63 10.65 7.16 15.53
CA ALA A 63 10.46 6.27 14.39
C ALA A 63 9.26 6.64 13.47
N TYR A 64 8.72 7.85 13.57
CA TYR A 64 7.52 8.27 12.81
C TYR A 64 7.79 8.41 11.31
N VAL A 65 9.01 8.74 10.93
CA VAL A 65 9.42 8.88 9.52
C VAL A 65 9.55 7.55 8.78
N PHE A 66 9.53 6.42 9.49
CA PHE A 66 9.74 5.10 8.89
C PHE A 66 8.44 4.42 8.50
N ASN A 67 8.43 3.79 7.34
CA ASN A 67 7.35 2.98 6.81
C ASN A 67 7.73 1.50 6.71
N GLY A 68 6.82 0.71 6.13
CA GLY A 68 7.05 -0.70 5.84
C GLY A 68 7.50 -1.50 7.06
N SER A 69 8.34 -2.49 6.86
CA SER A 69 8.90 -3.30 7.95
C SER A 69 9.95 -2.56 8.77
N THR A 70 10.46 -1.44 8.27
CA THR A 70 11.41 -0.60 8.97
C THR A 70 10.77 0.08 10.17
N SER A 71 9.47 0.43 10.08
CA SER A 71 8.74 1.10 11.17
C SER A 71 8.79 0.34 12.49
N PHE A 72 8.70 -0.99 12.50
CA PHE A 72 8.79 -1.76 13.76
C PHE A 72 10.23 -2.12 14.14
N VAL A 73 11.15 -2.24 13.17
CA VAL A 73 12.60 -2.42 13.47
C VAL A 73 13.17 -1.19 14.18
N MET A 74 12.75 0.00 13.75
CA MET A 74 13.18 1.28 14.33
C MET A 74 12.46 1.63 15.63
N ASN A 75 11.30 1.03 15.91
CA ASN A 75 10.52 1.32 17.10
C ASN A 75 11.18 0.73 18.37
N THR A 76 11.63 1.60 19.27
CA THR A 76 12.32 1.23 20.51
C THR A 76 11.40 0.66 21.60
N ASP A 77 10.06 0.70 21.41
CA ASP A 77 9.11 0.05 22.33
C ASP A 77 9.22 -1.48 22.27
N TYR A 78 9.79 -2.03 21.20
CA TYR A 78 10.05 -3.45 21.06
C TYR A 78 11.50 -3.80 21.42
N SER A 79 11.67 -4.88 22.19
CA SER A 79 13.00 -5.42 22.50
C SER A 79 13.61 -6.16 21.29
N ASP A 80 14.89 -6.49 21.39
CA ASP A 80 15.55 -7.33 20.40
C ASP A 80 14.97 -8.75 20.37
N ASP A 81 14.52 -9.28 21.49
CA ASP A 81 13.84 -10.57 21.59
C ASP A 81 12.47 -10.57 20.89
N ASP A 82 11.81 -9.42 20.81
CA ASP A 82 10.56 -9.26 20.06
C ASP A 82 10.81 -9.22 18.55
N ILE A 83 11.87 -8.56 18.10
CA ILE A 83 12.10 -8.27 16.68
C ILE A 83 12.97 -9.31 15.97
N LEU A 84 14.11 -9.69 16.54
CA LEU A 84 15.11 -10.51 15.85
C LEU A 84 14.66 -11.92 15.43
N PRO A 85 13.73 -12.59 16.13
CA PRO A 85 13.18 -13.86 15.67
C PRO A 85 12.42 -13.76 14.34
N TYR A 86 11.79 -12.62 14.06
CA TYR A 86 10.94 -12.40 12.90
C TYR A 86 11.59 -11.53 11.82
N LYS A 87 12.53 -10.66 12.22
CA LYS A 87 13.22 -9.73 11.33
C LYS A 87 14.70 -9.66 11.70
N SER A 88 15.46 -10.65 11.28
CA SER A 88 16.91 -10.74 11.54
C SER A 88 17.74 -9.86 10.61
N SER A 89 17.16 -9.34 9.54
CA SER A 89 17.85 -8.47 8.57
C SER A 89 16.93 -7.38 8.02
N VAL A 90 17.53 -6.25 7.65
CA VAL A 90 16.86 -5.14 6.96
C VAL A 90 17.36 -5.09 5.53
N GLY A 91 16.45 -5.14 4.56
CA GLY A 91 16.77 -5.05 3.13
C GLY A 91 16.76 -3.63 2.62
N ASP A 92 15.83 -2.84 3.14
CA ASP A 92 15.55 -1.46 2.75
C ASP A 92 15.07 -0.66 3.97
N VAL A 93 15.29 0.64 3.92
CA VAL A 93 14.76 1.61 4.88
C VAL A 93 13.75 2.47 4.16
N ASP A 94 12.46 2.24 4.42
CA ASP A 94 11.36 3.00 3.83
C ASP A 94 11.15 4.29 4.65
N LEU A 95 11.22 5.44 4.00
CA LEU A 95 11.14 6.76 4.60
C LEU A 95 9.94 7.53 4.06
N THR A 96 9.19 8.15 4.95
CA THR A 96 8.10 9.07 4.59
C THR A 96 8.64 10.47 4.40
N VAL A 97 8.43 11.08 3.24
CA VAL A 97 8.82 12.45 2.92
C VAL A 97 7.66 13.24 2.31
N PRO A 98 7.64 14.58 2.44
CA PRO A 98 6.57 15.41 1.91
C PRO A 98 6.44 15.32 0.37
N GLU A 99 5.22 15.07 -0.16
CA GLU A 99 4.93 15.05 -1.61
C GLU A 99 5.19 16.43 -2.24
N GLU A 100 4.94 17.50 -1.52
CA GLU A 100 5.18 18.90 -1.95
C GLU A 100 6.66 19.24 -2.14
N ASP A 101 7.56 18.54 -1.45
CA ASP A 101 9.01 18.78 -1.53
C ASP A 101 9.74 17.85 -2.51
N LYS A 102 9.00 17.11 -3.29
CA LYS A 102 9.51 16.08 -4.19
C LYS A 102 10.63 16.54 -5.12
N GLU A 103 10.47 17.71 -5.73
CA GLU A 103 11.47 18.29 -6.65
C GLU A 103 12.75 18.68 -5.91
N ASP A 104 12.62 19.35 -4.77
CA ASP A 104 13.76 19.78 -3.97
C ASP A 104 14.51 18.61 -3.34
N ILE A 105 13.79 17.58 -2.89
CA ILE A 105 14.38 16.35 -2.37
C ILE A 105 15.16 15.65 -3.47
N TRP A 106 14.61 15.55 -4.69
CA TRP A 106 15.32 14.97 -5.81
C TRP A 106 16.59 15.76 -6.15
N VAL A 107 16.49 17.10 -6.26
CA VAL A 107 17.65 18.00 -6.53
C VAL A 107 18.70 17.88 -5.44
N TYR A 108 18.28 17.69 -4.18
CA TYR A 108 19.20 17.50 -3.08
C TYR A 108 19.93 16.16 -3.18
N LEU A 109 19.19 15.07 -3.34
CA LEU A 109 19.77 13.73 -3.48
C LEU A 109 20.71 13.63 -4.69
N ASP A 110 20.33 14.23 -5.83
CA ASP A 110 21.19 14.32 -7.01
C ASP A 110 22.48 15.10 -6.74
N SER A 111 22.45 16.09 -5.85
CA SER A 111 23.64 16.89 -5.51
C SER A 111 24.62 16.20 -4.57
N ILE A 112 24.17 15.21 -3.81
CA ILE A 112 25.03 14.44 -2.89
C ILE A 112 25.37 13.06 -3.43
N GLU A 113 24.93 12.74 -4.66
CA GLU A 113 25.30 11.51 -5.36
C GLU A 113 26.84 11.42 -5.53
N ASP A 114 27.41 10.22 -5.45
CA ASP A 114 28.85 9.94 -5.49
C ASP A 114 29.68 10.54 -4.33
N THR A 115 29.02 10.91 -3.24
CA THR A 115 29.72 11.29 -2.00
C THR A 115 30.00 10.07 -1.12
N GLU A 116 30.77 10.25 -0.04
CA GLU A 116 31.00 9.20 0.97
C GLU A 116 29.73 8.71 1.67
N ILE A 117 28.64 9.49 1.60
CA ILE A 117 27.36 9.22 2.28
C ILE A 117 26.41 8.43 1.37
N MET A 118 26.39 8.73 0.07
CA MET A 118 25.43 8.14 -0.88
C MET A 118 26.11 7.69 -2.16
N HIS A 119 25.91 6.42 -2.54
CA HIS A 119 26.50 5.85 -3.76
C HIS A 119 25.69 6.07 -5.02
N GLY A 120 24.42 6.39 -4.91
CA GLY A 120 23.62 6.69 -6.09
C GLY A 120 22.12 6.54 -5.91
N VAL A 121 21.41 6.99 -6.92
CA VAL A 121 19.93 6.89 -7.00
C VAL A 121 19.59 5.81 -8.00
N TYR A 122 18.81 4.81 -7.56
CA TYR A 122 18.31 3.77 -8.44
C TYR A 122 17.09 4.24 -9.21
N TYR A 123 17.12 4.00 -10.51
CA TYR A 123 16.00 4.31 -11.39
C TYR A 123 15.51 3.04 -12.06
N MET A 124 14.20 2.75 -11.95
CA MET A 124 13.57 1.66 -12.71
C MET A 124 13.55 2.03 -14.19
N GLY A 125 14.47 1.42 -14.95
CA GLY A 125 14.62 1.67 -16.39
C GLY A 125 16.03 2.13 -16.76
N SER A 126 16.33 2.21 -18.05
CA SER A 126 17.67 2.53 -18.58
C SER A 126 18.03 4.01 -18.57
N ASN A 127 17.10 4.89 -18.19
CA ASN A 127 17.30 6.34 -18.23
C ASN A 127 17.18 6.95 -16.84
N LYS A 128 18.09 7.88 -16.51
CA LYS A 128 17.98 8.73 -15.32
C LYS A 128 16.63 9.43 -15.32
N PRO A 129 15.79 9.33 -14.25
CA PRO A 129 14.51 10.02 -14.25
C PRO A 129 14.72 11.53 -14.29
N THR A 130 13.87 12.17 -15.04
CA THR A 130 13.63 13.60 -14.93
C THR A 130 12.67 13.85 -13.77
N ILE A 131 12.60 15.07 -13.26
CA ILE A 131 11.62 15.47 -12.23
C ILE A 131 10.20 15.02 -12.61
N GLN A 132 9.86 15.09 -13.89
CA GLN A 132 8.54 14.67 -14.41
C GLN A 132 8.29 13.18 -14.39
N SER A 133 9.33 12.36 -14.39
CA SER A 133 9.23 10.89 -14.38
C SER A 133 9.40 10.26 -12.99
N ILE A 134 9.68 11.04 -11.95
CA ILE A 134 9.74 10.55 -10.57
C ILE A 134 8.34 10.09 -10.16
N GLY A 135 8.22 8.81 -9.80
CA GLY A 135 6.99 8.20 -9.31
C GLY A 135 6.60 8.63 -7.88
N SER A 136 6.03 7.72 -7.12
CA SER A 136 5.70 7.93 -5.71
C SER A 136 6.88 7.77 -4.75
N GLN A 137 8.07 7.38 -5.24
CA GLN A 137 9.27 7.18 -4.42
C GLN A 137 10.55 7.38 -5.22
N ILE A 138 11.65 7.65 -4.50
CA ILE A 138 13.04 7.61 -4.99
C ILE A 138 13.78 6.55 -4.20
N ASN A 139 14.39 5.60 -4.90
CA ASN A 139 15.20 4.55 -4.28
C ASN A 139 16.68 4.93 -4.38
N THR A 140 17.39 4.83 -3.26
CA THR A 140 18.79 5.23 -3.15
C THR A 140 19.62 4.15 -2.46
N VAL A 141 20.94 4.24 -2.59
CA VAL A 141 21.89 3.39 -1.85
C VAL A 141 22.85 4.27 -1.06
N PHE A 142 22.86 4.11 0.26
CA PHE A 142 23.70 4.85 1.17
C PHE A 142 24.82 3.96 1.72
N ALA A 143 26.05 4.46 1.73
CA ALA A 143 27.15 3.84 2.44
C ALA A 143 27.05 4.13 3.94
N MET A 144 26.83 3.11 4.74
CA MET A 144 26.76 3.23 6.20
C MET A 144 27.87 2.42 6.85
N THR A 145 28.64 3.05 7.74
CA THR A 145 29.68 2.37 8.50
C THR A 145 29.13 1.86 9.82
N PHE A 146 29.20 0.55 10.03
CA PHE A 146 28.88 -0.13 11.28
C PHE A 146 30.16 -0.74 11.85
N ALA A 147 30.65 -0.23 12.96
CA ALA A 147 31.99 -0.48 13.47
C ALA A 147 33.02 -0.23 12.34
N ASP A 148 33.72 -1.27 11.89
CA ASP A 148 34.75 -1.16 10.84
C ASP A 148 34.26 -1.62 9.45
N LYS A 149 32.98 -1.96 9.32
CA LYS A 149 32.40 -2.46 8.06
C LYS A 149 31.50 -1.42 7.41
N VAL A 150 31.75 -1.09 6.16
CA VAL A 150 30.85 -0.30 5.32
C VAL A 150 29.83 -1.24 4.69
N VAL A 151 28.54 -0.90 4.83
CA VAL A 151 27.41 -1.62 4.23
C VAL A 151 26.60 -0.66 3.36
N ASN A 152 26.27 -1.10 2.17
CA ASN A 152 25.47 -0.34 1.21
C ASN A 152 23.98 -0.57 1.50
N VAL A 153 23.34 0.39 2.16
CA VAL A 153 21.96 0.30 2.62
C VAL A 153 21.03 0.97 1.63
N GLN A 154 19.99 0.25 1.18
CA GLN A 154 18.91 0.86 0.40
C GLN A 154 18.08 1.75 1.29
N MET A 155 17.80 2.98 0.83
CA MET A 155 16.88 3.93 1.47
C MET A 155 15.91 4.44 0.42
N ASP A 156 14.63 4.24 0.70
CA ASP A 156 13.51 4.55 -0.20
C ASP A 156 12.73 5.74 0.35
N PHE A 157 12.74 6.85 -0.39
CA PHE A 157 12.02 8.07 -0.03
C PHE A 157 10.63 8.02 -0.66
N GLU A 158 9.62 7.72 0.16
CA GLU A 158 8.21 7.64 -0.24
C GLU A 158 7.53 9.00 -0.10
N PHE A 159 7.06 9.57 -1.22
CA PHE A 159 6.37 10.86 -1.26
C PHE A 159 4.92 10.70 -0.85
N LEU A 160 4.59 11.22 0.33
CA LEU A 160 3.27 11.11 0.93
C LEU A 160 2.68 12.48 1.24
N PRO A 161 1.34 12.60 1.31
CA PRO A 161 0.70 13.83 1.77
C PRO A 161 1.07 14.15 3.22
N PHE A 162 1.49 15.41 3.45
CA PHE A 162 1.81 15.94 4.76
C PHE A 162 0.79 17.01 5.17
N GLU A 163 0.52 17.08 6.46
CA GLU A 163 -0.28 18.12 7.11
C GLU A 163 0.43 18.55 8.40
N ASN A 164 0.62 19.85 8.57
CA ASN A 164 1.33 20.41 9.75
C ASN A 164 2.73 19.79 9.96
N GLY A 165 3.48 19.60 8.87
CA GLY A 165 4.85 19.06 8.91
C GLY A 165 4.96 17.57 9.21
N ARG A 166 3.86 16.80 9.15
CA ARG A 166 3.84 15.35 9.37
C ARG A 166 3.02 14.65 8.29
N ALA A 167 3.38 13.40 7.98
CA ALA A 167 2.55 12.56 7.13
C ALA A 167 1.12 12.47 7.68
N THR A 168 0.13 12.51 6.79
CA THR A 168 -1.27 12.35 7.21
C THR A 168 -1.48 11.03 7.94
N THR A 169 -2.43 10.99 8.87
CA THR A 169 -2.76 9.78 9.63
C THR A 169 -3.08 8.61 8.70
N TRP A 170 -3.75 8.88 7.58
CA TRP A 170 -4.04 7.84 6.59
C TRP A 170 -2.79 7.32 5.90
N ALA A 171 -1.92 8.21 5.40
CA ALA A 171 -0.69 7.81 4.72
C ALA A 171 0.16 6.95 5.65
N LYS A 172 0.33 7.38 6.89
CA LYS A 172 1.05 6.62 7.91
C LYS A 172 0.42 5.26 8.20
N PHE A 173 -0.89 5.22 8.37
CA PHE A 173 -1.66 4.00 8.58
C PHE A 173 -1.52 3.01 7.42
N SER A 174 -1.64 3.47 6.18
CA SER A 174 -1.64 2.59 5.00
C SER A 174 -0.26 2.09 4.60
N HIS A 175 0.82 2.81 4.95
CA HIS A 175 2.20 2.44 4.62
C HIS A 175 2.96 1.74 5.74
N SER A 176 2.46 1.75 6.98
CA SER A 176 3.09 1.05 8.10
C SER A 176 2.87 -0.46 8.03
N SER A 177 3.83 -1.21 8.56
CA SER A 177 3.69 -2.65 8.85
C SER A 177 3.35 -2.83 10.32
N ALA A 178 2.41 -3.72 10.61
CA ALA A 178 2.07 -4.05 11.99
C ALA A 178 2.96 -5.20 12.49
N TYR A 179 3.40 -5.08 13.75
CA TYR A 179 4.17 -6.14 14.40
C TYR A 179 3.38 -7.46 14.50
N GLU A 180 2.09 -7.39 14.79
CA GLU A 180 1.18 -8.54 14.84
C GLU A 180 1.15 -9.33 13.52
N ASP A 181 1.17 -8.61 12.40
CA ASP A 181 1.21 -9.24 11.07
C ASP A 181 2.56 -9.92 10.82
N ALA A 182 3.66 -9.32 11.29
CA ALA A 182 4.99 -9.88 11.19
C ALA A 182 5.11 -11.20 11.96
N LEU A 183 4.52 -11.28 13.17
CA LEU A 183 4.46 -12.53 13.96
C LEU A 183 3.78 -13.67 13.21
N GLU A 184 2.76 -13.35 12.42
CA GLU A 184 2.05 -14.33 11.58
C GLU A 184 2.71 -14.55 10.21
N GLY A 185 3.81 -13.83 9.93
CA GLY A 185 4.50 -13.84 8.65
C GLY A 185 3.67 -13.23 7.51
N ILE A 186 2.74 -12.33 7.83
CA ILE A 186 1.92 -11.58 6.88
C ILE A 186 2.63 -10.27 6.54
N LYS A 187 2.70 -9.94 5.27
CA LYS A 187 3.29 -8.67 4.82
C LYS A 187 2.25 -7.55 4.73
N ALA A 188 2.68 -6.31 4.93
CA ALA A 188 1.86 -5.10 4.86
C ALA A 188 1.03 -4.99 3.57
N VAL A 189 1.52 -5.54 2.44
CA VAL A 189 0.77 -5.58 1.18
C VAL A 189 -0.56 -6.33 1.30
N ALA A 190 -0.63 -7.38 2.12
CA ALA A 190 -1.88 -8.11 2.35
C ALA A 190 -2.90 -7.26 3.11
N HIS A 191 -2.44 -6.47 4.09
CA HIS A 191 -3.28 -5.51 4.81
C HIS A 191 -3.86 -4.45 3.85
N LYS A 192 -3.03 -3.86 2.98
CA LYS A 192 -3.48 -2.90 1.95
C LYS A 192 -4.54 -3.52 1.02
N TYR A 193 -4.35 -4.76 0.59
CA TYR A 193 -5.32 -5.45 -0.26
C TYR A 193 -6.63 -5.77 0.46
N LEU A 194 -6.55 -6.19 1.73
CA LEU A 194 -7.75 -6.43 2.53
C LEU A 194 -8.56 -5.14 2.74
N LEU A 195 -7.91 -4.04 3.11
CA LEU A 195 -8.55 -2.73 3.22
C LEU A 195 -9.23 -2.31 1.91
N ARG A 196 -8.53 -2.46 0.80
CA ARG A 196 -9.08 -2.12 -0.53
C ARG A 196 -10.26 -3.01 -0.92
N ALA A 197 -10.18 -4.31 -0.60
CA ALA A 197 -11.28 -5.24 -0.83
C ALA A 197 -12.51 -4.87 0.01
N LEU A 198 -12.31 -4.63 1.29
CA LEU A 198 -13.33 -4.23 2.25
C LEU A 198 -14.04 -2.93 1.85
N VAL A 199 -13.26 -1.89 1.51
CA VAL A 199 -13.81 -0.60 1.02
C VAL A 199 -14.65 -0.82 -0.24
N GLY A 200 -14.16 -1.61 -1.18
CA GLY A 200 -14.90 -1.92 -2.42
C GLY A 200 -16.18 -2.69 -2.16
N ALA A 201 -16.14 -3.71 -1.31
CA ALA A 201 -17.29 -4.56 -1.00
C ALA A 201 -18.36 -3.81 -0.19
N SER A 202 -17.96 -3.07 0.85
CA SER A 202 -18.89 -2.34 1.71
C SER A 202 -19.61 -1.19 1.01
N SER A 203 -19.00 -0.64 -0.05
CA SER A 203 -19.53 0.50 -0.82
C SER A 203 -20.17 0.11 -2.14
N GLN A 204 -20.26 -1.17 -2.45
CA GLN A 204 -20.92 -1.64 -3.68
C GLN A 204 -22.43 -1.42 -3.62
N ARG A 205 -23.00 -0.97 -4.75
CA ARG A 205 -24.42 -0.70 -4.92
C ARG A 205 -24.93 -1.40 -6.19
N ASP A 206 -26.02 -2.13 -6.08
CA ASP A 206 -26.65 -2.85 -7.18
C ASP A 206 -27.86 -2.09 -7.74
N ASP A 207 -28.30 -1.07 -7.01
CA ASP A 207 -29.48 -0.25 -7.27
C ASP A 207 -29.16 1.07 -7.99
N ILE A 208 -27.94 1.22 -8.51
CA ILE A 208 -27.52 2.43 -9.22
C ILE A 208 -26.95 2.14 -10.60
N LEU A 209 -27.05 3.14 -11.48
CA LEU A 209 -26.39 3.22 -12.78
C LEU A 209 -25.50 4.46 -12.83
N ILE A 210 -24.37 4.38 -13.57
CA ILE A 210 -23.43 5.50 -13.69
C ILE A 210 -23.60 6.19 -15.03
N ALA A 211 -23.88 7.50 -14.98
CA ALA A 211 -23.87 8.37 -16.15
C ALA A 211 -22.43 8.67 -16.57
N THR A 212 -22.13 8.57 -17.87
CA THR A 212 -20.80 8.78 -18.45
C THR A 212 -20.65 10.11 -19.20
N SER A 213 -21.76 10.80 -19.47
CA SER A 213 -21.73 12.08 -20.18
C SER A 213 -21.85 13.27 -19.23
N LYS A 214 -21.36 14.42 -19.72
CA LYS A 214 -21.31 15.65 -18.93
C LYS A 214 -22.71 16.16 -18.53
N SER A 215 -22.89 16.26 -17.28
CA SER A 215 -23.42 17.38 -16.51
C SER A 215 -24.91 17.67 -16.45
N THR A 216 -25.79 17.40 -17.40
CA THR A 216 -27.21 17.66 -17.25
C THR A 216 -28.01 16.40 -17.38
N TYR A 217 -29.10 16.32 -16.63
CA TYR A 217 -29.94 15.14 -16.61
C TYR A 217 -30.52 14.81 -18.00
N ASP A 218 -30.68 15.77 -18.89
CA ASP A 218 -31.18 15.60 -20.26
C ASP A 218 -30.17 14.95 -21.22
N ASN A 219 -28.88 15.00 -20.93
CA ASN A 219 -27.79 14.57 -21.82
C ASN A 219 -26.92 13.46 -21.26
N TYR A 220 -27.38 12.73 -20.25
CA TYR A 220 -26.59 11.64 -19.71
C TYR A 220 -26.66 10.38 -20.58
N LYS A 221 -25.52 9.65 -20.63
CA LYS A 221 -25.44 8.31 -21.18
C LYS A 221 -25.07 7.33 -20.06
N ILE A 222 -25.74 6.19 -20.05
CA ILE A 222 -25.37 5.12 -19.11
C ILE A 222 -24.14 4.40 -19.67
N SER A 223 -23.12 4.22 -18.82
CA SER A 223 -21.98 3.40 -19.20
C SER A 223 -22.39 1.95 -19.39
N SER A 224 -22.02 1.39 -20.53
CA SER A 224 -22.19 -0.04 -20.83
C SER A 224 -21.02 -0.89 -20.35
N SER A 225 -20.00 -0.29 -19.71
CA SER A 225 -18.82 -1.02 -19.27
C SER A 225 -19.13 -1.93 -18.08
N LYS A 226 -18.45 -3.08 -17.99
CA LYS A 226 -18.54 -3.97 -16.81
C LYS A 226 -18.24 -3.28 -15.48
N ALA A 227 -17.56 -2.12 -15.50
CA ALA A 227 -17.30 -1.29 -14.32
C ALA A 227 -18.57 -0.71 -13.70
N ASN A 228 -19.68 -0.65 -14.46
CA ASN A 228 -20.99 -0.19 -13.99
C ASN A 228 -21.93 -1.30 -13.54
N ILE A 229 -21.53 -2.55 -13.69
CA ILE A 229 -22.22 -3.63 -13.02
C ILE A 229 -21.71 -3.60 -11.58
N ASN A 230 -22.57 -3.22 -10.65
CA ASN A 230 -22.25 -3.09 -9.23
C ASN A 230 -21.17 -2.03 -8.92
N PRO A 231 -21.46 -0.75 -9.19
CA PRO A 231 -20.51 0.34 -8.94
C PRO A 231 -20.18 0.47 -7.45
N ARG A 232 -18.94 0.86 -7.17
CA ARG A 232 -18.44 1.08 -5.82
C ARG A 232 -18.39 2.55 -5.50
N MET A 233 -19.18 2.96 -4.51
CA MET A 233 -19.30 4.36 -4.11
C MET A 233 -18.01 4.96 -3.55
N LEU A 234 -17.15 4.12 -2.96
CA LEU A 234 -15.86 4.54 -2.41
C LEU A 234 -14.72 4.03 -3.29
N LYS A 235 -13.81 4.94 -3.64
CA LYS A 235 -12.51 4.61 -4.26
C LYS A 235 -11.42 4.70 -3.20
N PHE A 236 -10.53 3.72 -3.19
CA PHE A 236 -9.41 3.60 -2.29
C PHE A 236 -8.14 4.12 -2.95
N SER A 237 -7.41 4.97 -2.27
CA SER A 237 -6.03 5.36 -2.58
C SER A 237 -5.14 5.01 -1.40
N VAL A 238 -4.02 4.34 -1.65
CA VAL A 238 -3.03 4.01 -0.61
C VAL A 238 -2.50 5.29 0.04
N ASP A 239 -2.18 6.30 -0.76
CA ASP A 239 -1.50 7.52 -0.29
C ASP A 239 -2.49 8.58 0.21
N LYS A 240 -3.66 8.71 -0.45
CA LYS A 240 -4.56 9.86 -0.28
C LYS A 240 -5.82 9.59 0.56
N GLY A 241 -6.16 8.33 0.84
CA GLY A 241 -7.35 8.00 1.62
C GLY A 241 -8.52 7.44 0.82
N LEU A 242 -9.73 7.62 1.30
CA LEU A 242 -10.94 7.24 0.61
C LEU A 242 -11.60 8.43 -0.08
N ARG A 243 -12.12 8.20 -1.28
CA ARG A 243 -12.90 9.19 -2.03
C ARG A 243 -14.30 8.67 -2.30
N ILE A 244 -15.32 9.50 -2.06
CA ILE A 244 -16.66 9.26 -2.60
C ILE A 244 -16.57 9.49 -4.11
N ALA A 245 -16.89 8.46 -4.89
CA ALA A 245 -16.65 8.45 -6.33
C ALA A 245 -17.81 8.99 -7.14
N TYR A 246 -19.02 8.90 -6.61
CA TYR A 246 -20.25 9.22 -7.33
C TYR A 246 -21.23 9.99 -6.47
N GLU A 247 -21.97 10.88 -7.09
CA GLU A 247 -23.07 11.63 -6.49
C GLU A 247 -24.36 11.43 -7.29
N PRO A 248 -25.55 11.59 -6.68
CA PRO A 248 -26.81 11.49 -7.42
C PRO A 248 -26.88 12.47 -8.57
N LEU A 249 -27.41 12.04 -9.71
CA LEU A 249 -27.83 12.94 -10.77
C LEU A 249 -29.22 13.46 -10.41
N LEU A 250 -29.33 14.78 -10.24
CA LEU A 250 -30.60 15.43 -9.88
C LEU A 250 -31.26 16.01 -11.11
N ASP A 251 -32.59 15.93 -11.15
CA ASP A 251 -33.43 16.62 -12.10
C ASP A 251 -33.57 18.12 -11.74
N PRO A 252 -34.29 18.95 -12.56
CA PRO A 252 -34.50 20.36 -12.25
C PRO A 252 -35.31 20.63 -10.96
N ASN A 253 -36.02 19.64 -10.44
CA ASN A 253 -36.77 19.75 -9.19
C ASN A 253 -35.93 19.35 -7.97
N GLY A 254 -34.74 18.82 -8.19
CA GLY A 254 -33.86 18.33 -7.14
C GLY A 254 -34.07 16.86 -6.76
N ASP A 255 -34.91 16.13 -7.50
CA ASP A 255 -35.14 14.70 -7.29
C ASP A 255 -34.04 13.86 -8.00
N ILE A 256 -33.75 12.69 -7.42
CA ILE A 256 -32.76 11.78 -8.03
C ILE A 256 -33.35 11.15 -9.29
N VAL A 257 -32.64 11.29 -10.41
CA VAL A 257 -33.08 10.68 -11.69
C VAL A 257 -33.05 9.17 -11.58
N MET A 258 -34.07 8.51 -12.11
CA MET A 258 -34.17 7.05 -12.15
C MET A 258 -34.33 6.55 -13.60
N LYS A 259 -33.79 5.34 -13.83
CA LYS A 259 -33.98 4.59 -15.10
C LYS A 259 -33.97 3.09 -14.79
N ASP A 260 -34.93 2.36 -15.35
CA ASP A 260 -35.06 0.91 -15.17
C ASP A 260 -35.01 0.49 -13.68
N ASP A 261 -35.76 1.20 -12.82
CA ASP A 261 -35.83 1.05 -11.36
C ASP A 261 -34.50 1.26 -10.62
N LYS A 262 -33.52 1.88 -11.27
CA LYS A 262 -32.22 2.21 -10.68
C LYS A 262 -31.99 3.72 -10.62
N PHE A 263 -31.35 4.16 -9.54
CA PHE A 263 -30.93 5.55 -9.37
C PHE A 263 -29.74 5.87 -10.27
N ILE A 264 -29.76 7.04 -10.92
CA ILE A 264 -28.65 7.50 -11.74
C ILE A 264 -27.68 8.32 -10.90
N TYR A 265 -26.39 7.97 -11.00
CA TYR A 265 -25.29 8.68 -10.36
C TYR A 265 -24.29 9.17 -11.41
N LYS A 266 -23.62 10.27 -11.16
CA LYS A 266 -22.52 10.79 -11.99
C LYS A 266 -21.21 10.74 -11.21
N GLU A 267 -20.08 10.66 -11.92
CA GLU A 267 -18.77 10.65 -11.29
C GLU A 267 -18.41 12.03 -10.74
N ILE A 268 -17.96 12.07 -9.48
CA ILE A 268 -17.37 13.26 -8.88
C ILE A 268 -15.94 13.39 -9.41
N PRO A 269 -15.55 14.54 -10.00
CA PRO A 269 -14.18 14.76 -10.46
C PRO A 269 -13.16 14.53 -9.33
N THR A 270 -12.01 13.94 -9.69
CA THR A 270 -10.94 13.73 -8.71
C THR A 270 -10.27 15.04 -8.36
N SER A 271 -10.32 15.40 -7.08
CA SER A 271 -9.61 16.53 -6.49
C SER A 271 -8.91 16.07 -5.22
N SER A 272 -7.78 16.66 -4.90
CA SER A 272 -7.06 16.38 -3.64
C SER A 272 -7.92 16.67 -2.41
N SER A 273 -8.77 17.69 -2.47
CA SER A 273 -9.70 18.05 -1.38
C SER A 273 -10.84 17.03 -1.13
N ASN A 274 -11.04 16.06 -2.02
CA ASN A 274 -12.15 15.10 -1.92
C ASN A 274 -11.78 13.80 -1.21
N PHE A 275 -10.57 13.70 -0.67
CA PHE A 275 -10.14 12.51 0.05
C PHE A 275 -10.45 12.60 1.55
N ILE A 276 -10.90 11.49 2.10
CA ILE A 276 -11.18 11.28 3.51
C ILE A 276 -9.98 10.56 4.10
N THR A 277 -9.25 11.23 4.99
CA THR A 277 -8.06 10.72 5.69
C THR A 277 -8.34 10.36 7.15
N ASP A 278 -9.42 10.87 7.73
CA ASP A 278 -9.84 10.60 9.11
C ASP A 278 -10.30 9.15 9.29
N LEU A 279 -9.57 8.38 10.10
CA LEU A 279 -9.84 6.96 10.33
C LEU A 279 -11.19 6.70 10.99
N ASN A 280 -11.72 7.62 11.80
CA ASN A 280 -13.03 7.47 12.42
C ASN A 280 -14.14 7.55 11.36
N ARG A 281 -13.99 8.49 10.42
CA ARG A 281 -14.92 8.63 9.29
C ARG A 281 -14.83 7.43 8.36
N ILE A 282 -13.61 6.96 8.07
CA ILE A 282 -13.37 5.76 7.25
C ILE A 282 -14.01 4.55 7.90
N TYR A 283 -13.79 4.32 9.18
CA TYR A 283 -14.42 3.22 9.92
C TYR A 283 -15.94 3.24 9.82
N LYS A 284 -16.57 4.42 10.04
CA LYS A 284 -18.03 4.57 9.94
C LYS A 284 -18.56 4.22 8.55
N LEU A 285 -17.88 4.65 7.50
CA LEU A 285 -18.27 4.40 6.12
C LEU A 285 -18.11 2.92 5.74
N VAL A 286 -16.98 2.32 6.12
CA VAL A 286 -16.64 0.95 5.73
C VAL A 286 -17.48 -0.08 6.48
N PHE A 287 -17.63 0.09 7.79
CA PHE A 287 -18.40 -0.85 8.62
C PHE A 287 -19.89 -0.45 8.81
N LYS A 288 -20.32 0.64 8.13
CA LYS A 288 -21.72 1.15 8.22
C LYS A 288 -22.15 1.39 9.67
N ARG A 289 -21.27 1.96 10.51
CA ARG A 289 -21.51 2.21 11.93
C ARG A 289 -21.72 3.71 12.19
N PRO A 290 -22.74 4.09 12.98
CA PRO A 290 -22.99 5.51 13.29
C PRO A 290 -21.90 6.13 14.18
N ARG A 291 -21.24 5.30 14.98
CA ARG A 291 -20.17 5.72 15.92
C ARG A 291 -18.93 4.85 15.71
N ALA A 292 -17.77 5.48 15.81
CA ALA A 292 -16.49 4.80 15.84
C ALA A 292 -16.08 4.53 17.29
N ASN A 293 -15.73 3.28 17.56
CA ASN A 293 -15.14 2.90 18.85
C ASN A 293 -13.62 3.03 18.75
N PRO A 294 -12.93 3.78 19.62
CA PRO A 294 -11.47 3.94 19.57
C PRO A 294 -10.70 2.60 19.59
N SER A 295 -11.21 1.60 20.32
CA SER A 295 -10.58 0.27 20.33
C SER A 295 -10.70 -0.45 18.98
N ASP A 296 -11.83 -0.32 18.29
CA ASP A 296 -12.04 -0.89 16.98
C ASP A 296 -11.17 -0.20 15.90
N ILE A 297 -10.97 1.14 16.04
CA ILE A 297 -10.09 1.88 15.12
C ILE A 297 -8.65 1.39 15.23
N LYS A 298 -8.16 1.11 16.43
CA LYS A 298 -6.84 0.51 16.63
C LYS A 298 -6.69 -0.83 15.94
N LEU A 299 -7.76 -1.63 15.88
CA LEU A 299 -7.75 -2.91 15.19
C LEU A 299 -7.68 -2.80 13.65
N MET A 300 -7.88 -1.63 13.08
CA MET A 300 -7.67 -1.43 11.64
C MET A 300 -6.20 -1.45 11.22
N ASN A 301 -5.26 -1.36 12.15
CA ASN A 301 -3.82 -1.16 11.87
C ASN A 301 -3.11 -2.42 11.34
N SER A 302 -3.69 -3.60 11.48
CA SER A 302 -3.07 -4.84 11.02
C SER A 302 -4.05 -5.70 10.23
N PHE A 303 -3.52 -6.58 9.38
CA PHE A 303 -4.30 -7.56 8.65
C PHE A 303 -5.06 -8.49 9.61
N VAL A 304 -4.35 -9.04 10.60
CA VAL A 304 -4.91 -10.00 11.57
C VAL A 304 -6.03 -9.34 12.39
N SER A 305 -5.81 -8.13 12.88
CA SER A 305 -6.79 -7.41 13.67
C SER A 305 -7.98 -6.93 12.83
N LEU A 306 -7.73 -6.53 11.58
CA LEU A 306 -8.79 -6.15 10.64
C LEU A 306 -9.73 -7.32 10.32
N LEU A 307 -9.23 -8.56 10.24
CA LEU A 307 -10.08 -9.75 10.09
C LEU A 307 -11.04 -9.92 11.27
N LYS A 308 -10.60 -9.62 12.50
CA LYS A 308 -11.48 -9.65 13.68
C LYS A 308 -12.61 -8.64 13.56
N LEU A 309 -12.32 -7.43 13.03
CA LEU A 309 -13.35 -6.41 12.75
C LEU A 309 -14.31 -6.86 11.66
N CYS A 310 -13.81 -7.46 10.57
CA CYS A 310 -14.66 -8.02 9.53
C CYS A 310 -15.64 -9.05 10.10
N LYS A 311 -15.13 -9.99 10.88
CA LYS A 311 -15.95 -11.01 11.54
C LYS A 311 -17.00 -10.42 12.48
N LYS A 312 -16.65 -9.35 13.21
CA LYS A 312 -17.52 -8.69 14.18
C LYS A 312 -18.63 -7.84 13.54
N HIS A 313 -18.35 -7.19 12.41
CA HIS A 313 -19.18 -6.11 11.90
C HIS A 313 -19.81 -6.33 10.54
N LEU A 314 -19.27 -7.19 9.70
CA LEU A 314 -19.80 -7.40 8.36
C LEU A 314 -20.99 -8.37 8.38
N ASP A 315 -22.00 -8.06 7.59
CA ASP A 315 -23.01 -9.03 7.21
C ASP A 315 -22.42 -10.07 6.23
N LYS A 316 -23.15 -11.15 6.05
CA LYS A 316 -22.72 -12.28 5.21
C LYS A 316 -22.45 -11.86 3.78
N GLU A 317 -23.31 -11.03 3.19
CA GLU A 317 -23.18 -10.60 1.81
C GLU A 317 -21.94 -9.72 1.60
N THR A 318 -21.73 -8.73 2.48
CA THR A 318 -20.54 -7.87 2.43
C THR A 318 -19.27 -8.68 2.67
N LEU A 319 -19.32 -9.70 3.52
CA LEU A 319 -18.19 -10.59 3.77
C LEU A 319 -17.83 -11.42 2.52
N GLU A 320 -18.83 -11.97 1.82
CA GLU A 320 -18.66 -12.71 0.58
C GLU A 320 -18.09 -11.83 -0.53
N ARG A 321 -18.61 -10.61 -0.71
CA ARG A 321 -18.06 -9.62 -1.65
C ARG A 321 -16.62 -9.22 -1.29
N THR A 322 -16.31 -9.11 0.02
CA THR A 322 -14.95 -8.82 0.48
C THR A 322 -13.99 -9.96 0.12
N HIS A 323 -14.41 -11.21 0.30
CA HIS A 323 -13.64 -12.40 -0.07
C HIS A 323 -13.33 -12.42 -1.56
N GLU A 324 -14.34 -12.30 -2.42
CA GLU A 324 -14.17 -12.26 -3.88
C GLU A 324 -13.18 -11.15 -4.29
N ARG A 325 -13.38 -9.95 -3.73
CA ARG A 325 -12.53 -8.82 -4.05
C ARG A 325 -11.12 -8.95 -3.52
N PHE A 326 -10.92 -9.57 -2.37
CA PHE A 326 -9.59 -9.81 -1.80
C PHE A 326 -8.79 -10.78 -2.67
N ILE A 327 -9.42 -11.87 -3.14
CA ILE A 327 -8.79 -12.79 -4.10
C ILE A 327 -8.39 -12.05 -5.37
N GLU A 328 -9.31 -11.28 -5.99
CA GLU A 328 -9.01 -10.52 -7.20
C GLU A 328 -7.78 -9.62 -7.04
N LEU A 329 -7.67 -8.94 -5.90
CA LEU A 329 -6.56 -8.02 -5.63
C LEU A 329 -5.26 -8.75 -5.30
N LEU A 330 -5.36 -9.81 -4.50
CA LEU A 330 -4.19 -10.57 -4.04
C LEU A 330 -3.48 -11.27 -5.20
N TRP A 331 -4.24 -11.75 -6.19
CA TRP A 331 -3.72 -12.50 -7.32
C TRP A 331 -3.59 -11.67 -8.60
N GLY A 332 -3.97 -10.40 -8.55
CA GLY A 332 -3.87 -9.54 -9.73
C GLY A 332 -4.76 -9.97 -10.89
N LEU A 333 -5.91 -10.58 -10.61
CA LEU A 333 -6.81 -11.21 -11.58
C LEU A 333 -7.45 -10.26 -12.61
N LYS A 334 -6.91 -9.06 -12.81
CA LYS A 334 -7.18 -8.28 -14.01
C LYS A 334 -6.24 -8.78 -15.12
N PRO A 335 -6.79 -9.19 -16.28
CA PRO A 335 -6.02 -9.84 -17.36
C PRO A 335 -4.78 -9.08 -17.86
N GLN A 336 -4.70 -7.77 -17.60
CA GLN A 336 -3.61 -6.91 -18.04
C GLN A 336 -2.45 -6.74 -17.04
N ARG A 337 -2.65 -7.03 -15.74
CA ARG A 337 -1.60 -6.86 -14.71
C ARG A 337 -0.98 -8.16 -14.21
N ALA A 338 -1.57 -9.31 -14.50
CA ALA A 338 -1.03 -10.60 -14.08
C ALA A 338 0.37 -10.87 -14.68
N GLN A 339 0.65 -10.34 -15.86
CA GLN A 339 1.94 -10.51 -16.54
C GLN A 339 3.09 -9.71 -15.89
N GLU A 340 2.82 -8.56 -15.29
CA GLU A 340 3.86 -7.70 -14.70
C GLU A 340 4.34 -8.18 -13.32
N LEU A 341 3.52 -8.90 -12.58
CA LEU A 341 3.83 -9.38 -11.23
C LEU A 341 4.63 -10.69 -11.21
N GLU A 342 4.61 -11.48 -12.28
CA GLU A 342 5.35 -12.74 -12.36
C GLU A 342 6.85 -12.59 -12.62
N VAL A 343 7.28 -11.47 -13.20
CA VAL A 343 8.68 -11.26 -13.62
C VAL A 343 9.64 -11.03 -12.45
N GLN A 344 9.15 -10.70 -11.24
CA GLN A 344 10.00 -10.18 -10.16
C GLN A 344 10.34 -11.13 -9.00
N ASN A 345 9.86 -12.31 -8.94
CA ASN A 345 10.13 -13.42 -8.01
C ASN A 345 8.84 -14.21 -7.69
N PRO A 346 8.41 -15.05 -8.62
CA PRO A 346 7.06 -15.64 -8.58
C PRO A 346 6.80 -16.49 -7.33
N ASP A 347 7.80 -17.24 -6.85
CA ASP A 347 7.55 -18.25 -5.82
C ASP A 347 7.48 -17.66 -4.39
N LEU A 348 8.34 -16.71 -4.06
CA LEU A 348 8.34 -16.06 -2.74
C LEU A 348 7.08 -15.21 -2.54
N ASP A 349 6.59 -14.59 -3.63
CA ASP A 349 5.39 -13.78 -3.60
C ASP A 349 4.12 -14.66 -3.50
N LYS A 350 4.13 -15.84 -4.13
CA LYS A 350 3.03 -16.82 -4.04
C LYS A 350 2.84 -17.34 -2.61
N GLU A 351 3.91 -17.72 -1.92
CA GLU A 351 3.82 -18.20 -0.53
C GLU A 351 3.22 -17.17 0.42
N ILE A 352 3.64 -15.90 0.28
CA ILE A 352 3.13 -14.80 1.10
C ILE A 352 1.64 -14.58 0.83
N LYS A 353 1.23 -14.60 -0.44
CA LYS A 353 -0.17 -14.45 -0.84
C LYS A 353 -1.03 -15.59 -0.31
N VAL A 354 -0.55 -16.83 -0.46
CA VAL A 354 -1.24 -18.01 0.07
C VAL A 354 -1.40 -17.93 1.57
N LYS A 355 -0.36 -17.56 2.30
CA LYS A 355 -0.41 -17.45 3.76
C LYS A 355 -1.45 -16.43 4.22
N ALA A 356 -1.48 -15.25 3.58
CA ALA A 356 -2.49 -14.23 3.86
C ALA A 356 -3.91 -14.73 3.53
N TYR A 357 -4.07 -15.42 2.42
CA TYR A 357 -5.36 -15.98 2.02
C TYR A 357 -5.82 -17.11 2.95
N GLN A 358 -4.94 -18.02 3.34
CA GLN A 358 -5.24 -19.06 4.32
C GLN A 358 -5.72 -18.48 5.63
N LYS A 359 -5.02 -17.46 6.14
CA LYS A 359 -5.42 -16.77 7.37
C LYS A 359 -6.79 -16.13 7.21
N PHE A 360 -7.04 -15.43 6.09
CA PHE A 360 -8.33 -14.81 5.78
C PHE A 360 -9.47 -15.84 5.80
N VAL A 361 -9.34 -16.92 5.05
CA VAL A 361 -10.37 -17.96 4.91
C VAL A 361 -10.65 -18.65 6.24
N LYS A 362 -9.60 -18.98 6.99
CA LYS A 362 -9.70 -19.64 8.29
C LYS A 362 -10.40 -18.76 9.33
N GLU A 363 -9.97 -17.51 9.48
CA GLU A 363 -10.51 -16.59 10.48
C GLU A 363 -11.98 -16.24 10.22
N LEU A 364 -12.38 -16.16 8.95
CA LEU A 364 -13.72 -15.80 8.57
C LEU A 364 -14.67 -17.01 8.33
N GLY A 365 -14.18 -18.24 8.48
CA GLY A 365 -14.96 -19.44 8.30
C GLY A 365 -15.44 -19.67 6.86
N LEU A 366 -14.65 -19.28 5.87
CA LEU A 366 -15.01 -19.33 4.45
C LEU A 366 -14.39 -20.52 3.68
N THR A 367 -13.85 -21.53 4.35
CA THR A 367 -13.10 -22.63 3.74
C THR A 367 -13.88 -23.34 2.63
N ASP A 368 -15.13 -23.74 2.90
CA ASP A 368 -15.93 -24.45 1.90
C ASP A 368 -16.37 -23.57 0.74
N LYS A 369 -16.66 -22.31 1.01
CA LYS A 369 -17.00 -21.32 -0.02
C LYS A 369 -15.80 -20.94 -0.87
N SER A 370 -14.62 -20.90 -0.30
CA SER A 370 -13.37 -20.68 -1.00
C SER A 370 -13.16 -21.73 -2.10
N LYS A 371 -13.34 -23.02 -1.77
CA LYS A 371 -13.23 -24.11 -2.75
C LYS A 371 -14.26 -23.98 -3.88
N GLN A 372 -15.48 -23.60 -3.56
CA GLN A 372 -16.53 -23.40 -4.56
C GLN A 372 -16.24 -22.19 -5.45
N PHE A 373 -15.84 -21.08 -4.84
CA PHE A 373 -15.49 -19.84 -5.56
C PHE A 373 -14.31 -20.07 -6.51
N ILE A 374 -13.26 -20.72 -6.05
CA ILE A 374 -12.10 -21.04 -6.87
C ILE A 374 -12.50 -21.90 -8.06
N LYS A 375 -13.33 -22.93 -7.87
CA LYS A 375 -13.85 -23.77 -8.97
C LYS A 375 -14.72 -22.98 -9.95
N GLN A 376 -15.62 -22.14 -9.45
CA GLN A 376 -16.50 -21.31 -10.29
C GLN A 376 -15.71 -20.27 -11.07
N TYR A 377 -14.78 -19.59 -10.42
CA TYR A 377 -13.90 -18.61 -11.05
C TYR A 377 -13.11 -19.22 -12.22
N TYR A 378 -12.65 -20.47 -12.06
CA TYR A 378 -11.99 -21.25 -13.11
C TYR A 378 -12.87 -21.54 -14.29
N SER A 379 -14.10 -21.97 -14.02
CA SER A 379 -15.08 -22.23 -15.06
C SER A 379 -15.36 -20.99 -15.90
N ASP A 380 -15.45 -19.82 -15.26
CA ASP A 380 -15.87 -18.58 -15.91
C ASP A 380 -14.72 -17.87 -16.64
N TYR A 381 -13.49 -17.97 -16.12
CA TYR A 381 -12.31 -17.27 -16.69
C TYR A 381 -11.38 -18.19 -17.47
N GLY A 382 -11.37 -19.49 -17.23
CA GLY A 382 -10.51 -20.48 -17.90
C GLY A 382 -10.72 -20.60 -19.40
N GLN A 383 -11.74 -19.95 -19.97
CA GLN A 383 -12.01 -19.94 -21.41
C GLN A 383 -11.28 -18.82 -22.17
N ARG A 384 -10.53 -17.94 -21.51
CA ARG A 384 -9.98 -16.70 -22.10
C ARG A 384 -8.47 -16.69 -22.40
N GLY A 385 -7.84 -17.82 -22.73
CA GLY A 385 -6.50 -17.81 -23.33
C GLY A 385 -5.32 -17.78 -22.35
N LYS A 386 -4.27 -16.98 -22.58
CA LYS A 386 -2.99 -17.02 -21.86
C LYS A 386 -3.05 -16.89 -20.31
N SER A 387 -4.08 -16.29 -19.76
CA SER A 387 -4.32 -16.25 -18.31
C SER A 387 -4.56 -17.64 -17.71
N ARG A 388 -4.96 -18.63 -18.52
CA ARG A 388 -5.27 -19.99 -18.08
C ARG A 388 -4.07 -20.73 -17.47
N ILE A 389 -2.86 -20.53 -17.99
CA ILE A 389 -1.65 -21.22 -17.48
C ILE A 389 -1.26 -20.66 -16.11
N LEU A 390 -1.37 -19.36 -15.91
CA LEU A 390 -1.08 -18.69 -14.65
C LEU A 390 -2.08 -19.04 -13.54
N GLU A 391 -3.33 -19.13 -13.92
CA GLU A 391 -4.43 -19.49 -13.03
C GLU A 391 -4.34 -20.98 -12.64
N MET A 392 -4.03 -21.87 -13.57
CA MET A 392 -3.83 -23.28 -13.27
C MET A 392 -2.68 -23.51 -12.30
N SER A 393 -1.56 -22.86 -12.48
CA SER A 393 -0.42 -22.98 -11.55
C SER A 393 -0.76 -22.48 -10.13
N PHE A 394 -1.69 -21.57 -10.02
CA PHE A 394 -2.18 -21.09 -8.73
C PHE A 394 -3.12 -22.08 -8.04
N LEU A 395 -4.02 -22.75 -8.76
CA LEU A 395 -4.89 -23.76 -8.15
C LEU A 395 -4.12 -25.02 -7.74
N GLU A 396 -3.25 -25.49 -8.62
CA GLU A 396 -2.37 -26.59 -8.30
C GLU A 396 -1.60 -26.28 -7.01
N PHE A 397 -1.11 -25.07 -6.87
CA PHE A 397 -0.41 -24.61 -5.69
C PHE A 397 -1.31 -24.52 -4.44
N LEU A 398 -2.58 -24.14 -4.58
CA LEU A 398 -3.55 -24.16 -3.47
C LEU A 398 -3.95 -25.59 -3.11
N GLU A 399 -4.20 -26.46 -4.11
CA GLU A 399 -4.55 -27.87 -3.92
C GLU A 399 -3.43 -28.66 -3.22
N GLU A 400 -2.18 -28.43 -3.61
CA GLU A 400 -0.99 -29.01 -2.93
C GLU A 400 -0.89 -28.61 -1.45
N ARG A 401 -1.48 -27.48 -1.06
CA ARG A 401 -1.51 -26.99 0.33
C ARG A 401 -2.84 -27.22 1.05
N GLY A 402 -3.71 -28.07 0.49
CA GLY A 402 -4.93 -28.53 1.14
C GLY A 402 -6.10 -27.55 1.13
N PHE A 403 -6.15 -26.67 0.13
CA PHE A 403 -7.31 -25.81 -0.16
C PHE A 403 -8.29 -26.44 -1.13
#